data_ee80fc87322e4e59167b8a0e3c879fc5
#
_entry.id   ee80fc87322e4e59167b8a0e3c879fc5
#
_cell.length_a   1.000
_cell.length_b   1.000
_cell.length_c   1.000
_cell.angle_alpha   90.00
_cell.angle_beta   90.00
_cell.angle_gamma   90.00
#
_symmetry.space_group_name_H-M   'P 1'
#
loop_
_entity.id
_entity.type
_entity.pdbx_description
1 polymer ?
#
loop_
_entity_poly.entity_id
_entity_poly.type
_entity_poly.pdbx_seq_one_letter_code
_entity_poly.pdbx_strand_id
1 'polypeptide(L)'
;MSERLSEPSSIRRGKSGVSAFRALLASAVLAIGGCTSIEAPRTEAPPAATGPVTLLAFGDSGYHYDYLEPEQYETVVTEEQFLEEERLDWIEDRRPIEELAYPPTYRLPGNGSVIAASGLEPVSEAMKSFCASAGCDFAVMLGDNIYPDGATANADGRDAERFRDLFVKPFSGLAQGREDFRIYAILGNHDWRTSRAGALAQVEFLQRTPPFYMDGLVYRAKPAAGRGDIEIFAIDTEVLLATTTVYEAVLAEDASEVPTEEVEEPRAWVVPHTDLEQNMAAWLEQALRTSTARWKIVIGHHPLWSTAGGKFQQARALRRLILPTLCRYAHVYLAGHEHTLEVHTEDCSRTDVGRYVEPLPQVVSGSAAKMRPTNSAFIRHQLATNPQLRTLYAKGLTWGFAHLTFEGDMMKVQILEVPTDGSGLQVAFEHSFARRRQRSAD
;
A
#
# COMPACT_ATOMS: atom_id res chain seq x y z
N MET A 1 42.93 5.43 -42.20
CA MET A 1 43.80 4.30 -41.86
C MET A 1 42.88 3.37 -41.07
N SER A 2 42.07 2.50 -41.71
CA SER A 2 42.37 1.23 -42.39
C SER A 2 43.15 0.29 -41.49
N GLU A 3 42.48 -0.77 -41.05
CA GLU A 3 42.45 -2.14 -41.47
C GLU A 3 41.76 -3.01 -40.43
N ARG A 4 40.75 -3.70 -40.79
CA ARG A 4 40.47 -5.07 -41.35
C ARG A 4 40.51 -6.15 -40.27
N LEU A 5 39.39 -6.72 -39.98
CA LEU A 5 38.83 -8.02 -40.39
C LEU A 5 39.71 -9.27 -40.13
N SER A 6 39.15 -10.23 -39.35
CA SER A 6 39.19 -11.66 -39.70
C SER A 6 38.24 -12.50 -38.83
N GLU A 7 37.21 -13.05 -39.45
CA GLU A 7 36.59 -14.37 -39.19
C GLU A 7 37.30 -15.43 -40.07
N PRO A 8 36.89 -16.74 -40.11
CA PRO A 8 36.25 -17.68 -39.16
C PRO A 8 36.91 -19.10 -39.22
N SER A 9 36.43 -20.05 -38.44
CA SER A 9 36.43 -21.51 -38.81
C SER A 9 35.58 -22.28 -37.79
N SER A 10 34.49 -22.86 -38.11
CA SER A 10 34.00 -23.97 -38.92
C SER A 10 34.35 -25.38 -38.39
N ILE A 11 33.26 -26.14 -38.08
CA ILE A 11 32.97 -27.55 -38.32
C ILE A 11 33.51 -28.59 -37.30
N ARG A 12 32.60 -29.33 -36.62
CA ARG A 12 32.38 -30.77 -36.89
C ARG A 12 31.10 -31.32 -36.19
N ARG A 13 30.31 -31.95 -37.06
CA ARG A 13 29.19 -32.86 -36.73
C ARG A 13 29.76 -34.23 -36.32
N GLY A 14 29.09 -34.88 -35.35
CA GLY A 14 29.24 -36.30 -35.06
C GLY A 14 27.87 -36.96 -34.89
N LYS A 15 27.53 -37.86 -35.78
CA LYS A 15 26.28 -38.63 -35.85
C LYS A 15 26.40 -39.93 -35.06
N SER A 16 25.22 -40.40 -34.63
CA SER A 16 24.70 -41.79 -34.59
C SER A 16 25.02 -42.71 -33.41
N GLY A 17 23.94 -43.35 -32.90
CA GLY A 17 23.93 -44.50 -32.04
C GLY A 17 22.51 -44.90 -31.65
N VAL A 18 21.79 -45.51 -32.62
CA VAL A 18 20.51 -46.21 -32.40
C VAL A 18 20.85 -47.58 -31.77
N SER A 19 20.21 -47.96 -30.71
CA SER A 19 20.13 -49.38 -30.30
C SER A 19 18.73 -49.72 -29.79
N ALA A 20 18.07 -50.56 -30.57
CA ALA A 20 16.81 -51.20 -30.28
C ALA A 20 17.05 -52.39 -29.35
N PHE A 21 16.19 -52.62 -28.33
CA PHE A 21 16.05 -53.90 -27.69
C PHE A 21 14.60 -54.36 -27.69
N ARG A 22 14.45 -55.61 -28.07
CA ARG A 22 13.26 -56.34 -28.45
C ARG A 22 12.36 -56.70 -27.23
N ALA A 23 11.09 -56.81 -27.58
CA ALA A 23 10.01 -57.38 -26.81
C ALA A 23 10.23 -58.83 -26.37
N LEU A 24 9.74 -59.18 -25.18
CA LEU A 24 9.41 -60.53 -24.83
C LEU A 24 7.97 -60.56 -24.27
N LEU A 25 7.10 -61.24 -25.00
CA LEU A 25 5.74 -61.66 -24.58
C LEU A 25 5.89 -62.80 -23.54
N ALA A 26 5.17 -62.63 -22.45
CA ALA A 26 4.80 -63.77 -21.59
C ALA A 26 3.32 -63.64 -21.25
N SER A 27 2.54 -64.58 -21.74
CA SER A 27 1.15 -64.79 -21.41
C SER A 27 1.03 -65.45 -20.03
N ALA A 28 0.16 -64.94 -19.17
CA ALA A 28 -0.32 -65.68 -18.01
C ALA A 28 -1.74 -65.24 -17.61
N VAL A 29 -2.66 -66.13 -17.85
CA VAL A 29 -3.80 -66.61 -17.07
C VAL A 29 -4.68 -65.58 -16.34
N LEU A 30 -5.95 -65.51 -16.79
CA LEU A 30 -7.09 -64.94 -16.08
C LEU A 30 -7.33 -65.64 -14.73
N ALA A 31 -7.32 -64.83 -13.67
CA ALA A 31 -8.01 -65.16 -12.42
C ALA A 31 -9.08 -64.09 -12.18
N ILE A 32 -10.35 -64.50 -12.22
CA ILE A 32 -11.51 -63.67 -11.88
C ILE A 32 -11.52 -63.53 -10.35
N GLY A 33 -11.04 -62.39 -9.85
CA GLY A 33 -11.16 -62.01 -8.45
C GLY A 33 -12.02 -60.76 -8.35
N GLY A 34 -13.17 -60.87 -7.67
CA GLY A 34 -14.09 -59.72 -7.47
C GLY A 34 -13.40 -58.55 -6.79
N CYS A 35 -13.34 -57.41 -7.47
CA CYS A 35 -12.94 -56.12 -6.92
C CYS A 35 -14.06 -55.61 -6.02
N THR A 36 -13.98 -55.83 -4.73
CA THR A 36 -14.59 -54.94 -3.75
C THR A 36 -13.78 -53.66 -3.75
N SER A 37 -14.35 -52.58 -4.30
CA SER A 37 -13.80 -51.25 -4.21
C SER A 37 -13.76 -50.84 -2.74
N ILE A 38 -12.60 -50.86 -2.15
CA ILE A 38 -12.35 -50.19 -0.87
C ILE A 38 -12.33 -48.70 -1.23
N GLU A 39 -13.46 -47.99 -0.99
CA GLU A 39 -13.45 -46.52 -0.97
C GLU A 39 -12.44 -46.06 0.07
N ALA A 40 -11.38 -45.39 -0.39
CA ALA A 40 -10.47 -44.72 0.50
C ALA A 40 -11.29 -43.72 1.36
N PRO A 41 -11.03 -43.63 2.67
CA PRO A 41 -11.76 -42.69 3.51
C PRO A 41 -11.56 -41.31 2.93
N ARG A 42 -12.65 -40.63 2.56
CA ARG A 42 -12.63 -39.22 2.27
C ARG A 42 -12.15 -38.54 3.53
N THR A 43 -10.92 -38.06 3.52
CA THR A 43 -10.48 -37.07 4.49
C THR A 43 -11.39 -35.85 4.29
N GLU A 44 -12.39 -35.70 5.14
CA GLU A 44 -13.14 -34.45 5.23
C GLU A 44 -12.11 -33.35 5.44
N ALA A 45 -12.12 -32.38 4.52
CA ALA A 45 -11.35 -31.17 4.74
C ALA A 45 -11.77 -30.62 6.12
N PRO A 46 -10.82 -30.19 6.95
CA PRO A 46 -11.16 -29.62 8.24
C PRO A 46 -12.22 -28.54 8.05
N PRO A 47 -13.25 -28.49 8.91
CA PRO A 47 -14.30 -27.49 8.77
C PRO A 47 -13.64 -26.12 8.70
N ALA A 48 -14.00 -25.33 7.69
CA ALA A 48 -13.54 -23.96 7.56
C ALA A 48 -13.85 -23.27 8.89
N ALA A 49 -12.82 -22.75 9.56
CA ALA A 49 -13.05 -22.00 10.78
C ALA A 49 -13.94 -20.81 10.44
N THR A 50 -15.07 -20.71 11.06
CA THR A 50 -16.20 -19.84 10.72
C THR A 50 -16.09 -18.45 11.37
N GLY A 51 -14.90 -18.06 11.85
CA GLY A 51 -14.66 -16.78 12.51
C GLY A 51 -14.33 -15.65 11.53
N PRO A 52 -14.50 -14.39 11.96
CA PRO A 52 -14.10 -13.24 11.20
C PRO A 52 -12.59 -13.26 10.92
N VAL A 53 -12.16 -12.65 9.83
CA VAL A 53 -10.75 -12.44 9.48
C VAL A 53 -10.43 -10.96 9.62
N THR A 54 -9.32 -10.64 10.27
CA THR A 54 -8.96 -9.27 10.62
C THR A 54 -7.68 -8.81 9.94
N LEU A 55 -7.69 -7.57 9.50
CA LEU A 55 -6.61 -6.88 8.79
C LEU A 55 -6.26 -5.59 9.51
N LEU A 56 -4.98 -5.36 9.81
CA LEU A 56 -4.44 -4.08 10.25
C LEU A 56 -3.84 -3.34 9.05
N ALA A 57 -4.19 -2.07 8.83
CA ALA A 57 -3.66 -1.27 7.74
C ALA A 57 -3.01 0.02 8.26
N PHE A 58 -1.76 0.29 7.86
CA PHE A 58 -1.00 1.48 8.24
C PHE A 58 0.00 1.84 7.15
N GLY A 59 0.36 3.10 7.05
CA GLY A 59 1.35 3.63 6.10
C GLY A 59 2.04 4.86 6.65
N ASP A 60 3.02 5.38 5.92
CA ASP A 60 3.76 6.59 6.25
C ASP A 60 4.44 6.50 7.62
N SER A 61 4.96 5.30 7.89
CA SER A 61 5.50 4.91 9.19
C SER A 61 7.00 5.15 9.34
N GLY A 62 7.70 5.55 8.27
CA GLY A 62 9.17 5.59 8.23
C GLY A 62 9.82 6.83 8.84
N TYR A 63 9.09 7.74 9.45
CA TYR A 63 9.64 8.97 10.03
C TYR A 63 10.20 8.73 11.44
N HIS A 64 11.50 9.00 11.62
CA HIS A 64 12.19 8.79 12.90
C HIS A 64 13.28 9.85 13.10
N TYR A 65 13.49 10.30 14.34
CA TYR A 65 14.41 11.38 14.72
C TYR A 65 15.89 11.12 14.42
N ASP A 66 16.29 9.86 14.28
CA ASP A 66 17.67 9.48 13.96
C ASP A 66 17.97 9.51 12.45
N TYR A 67 16.96 9.81 11.62
CA TYR A 67 17.02 9.73 10.15
C TYR A 67 16.35 10.95 9.51
N LEU A 68 16.81 12.15 9.88
CA LEU A 68 16.31 13.42 9.35
C LEU A 68 17.17 13.89 8.18
N GLU A 69 16.72 14.94 7.48
CA GLU A 69 17.55 15.64 6.51
C GLU A 69 18.79 16.22 7.21
N PRO A 70 19.98 16.21 6.57
CA PRO A 70 21.21 16.75 7.16
C PRO A 70 21.03 18.17 7.69
N GLU A 71 20.31 19.02 6.99
CA GLU A 71 20.04 20.42 7.34
C GLU A 71 19.31 20.54 8.69
N GLN A 72 18.46 19.57 9.04
CA GLN A 72 17.74 19.57 10.32
C GLN A 72 18.66 19.31 11.52
N TYR A 73 19.80 18.65 11.31
CA TYR A 73 20.82 18.52 12.35
C TYR A 73 21.78 19.71 12.42
N GLU A 74 22.04 20.37 11.29
CA GLU A 74 22.99 21.48 11.17
C GLU A 74 22.37 22.81 11.56
N THR A 75 21.07 23.02 11.27
CA THR A 75 20.36 24.25 11.54
C THR A 75 19.51 24.13 12.79
N VAL A 76 19.67 25.07 13.71
CA VAL A 76 18.80 25.14 14.89
C VAL A 76 17.53 25.89 14.53
N VAL A 77 16.41 25.19 14.53
CA VAL A 77 15.07 25.75 14.36
C VAL A 77 14.44 26.00 15.73
N THR A 78 14.08 27.23 16.04
CA THR A 78 13.36 27.55 17.27
C THR A 78 11.90 27.15 17.16
N GLU A 79 11.18 27.06 18.28
CA GLU A 79 9.74 26.78 18.30
C GLU A 79 8.95 27.88 17.54
N GLU A 80 9.34 29.12 17.67
CA GLU A 80 8.70 30.24 16.95
C GLU A 80 8.90 30.12 15.43
N GLN A 81 10.10 29.72 14.97
CA GLN A 81 10.38 29.51 13.55
C GLN A 81 9.58 28.33 13.01
N PHE A 82 9.51 27.22 13.75
CA PHE A 82 8.73 26.06 13.37
C PHE A 82 7.24 26.39 13.22
N LEU A 83 6.65 27.09 14.20
CA LEU A 83 5.23 27.48 14.16
C LEU A 83 4.94 28.48 13.03
N GLU A 84 5.88 29.37 12.72
CA GLU A 84 5.73 30.30 11.59
C GLU A 84 5.80 29.58 10.23
N GLU A 85 6.67 28.60 10.08
CA GLU A 85 6.76 27.75 8.88
C GLU A 85 5.45 26.97 8.66
N GLU A 86 4.95 26.27 9.68
CA GLU A 86 3.66 25.57 9.61
C GLU A 86 2.50 26.51 9.28
N ARG A 87 2.53 27.76 9.78
CA ARG A 87 1.54 28.78 9.46
C ARG A 87 1.61 29.22 8.01
N LEU A 88 2.82 29.36 7.44
CA LEU A 88 3.02 29.73 6.05
C LEU A 88 2.54 28.60 5.12
N ASP A 89 2.89 27.35 5.43
CA ASP A 89 2.41 26.17 4.69
C ASP A 89 0.87 26.08 4.72
N TRP A 90 0.27 26.38 5.90
CA TRP A 90 -1.18 26.43 6.03
C TRP A 90 -1.85 27.40 5.06
N ILE A 91 -1.26 28.58 4.92
CA ILE A 91 -1.75 29.65 4.00
C ILE A 91 -1.50 29.25 2.53
N GLU A 92 -0.33 28.69 2.22
CA GLU A 92 0.02 28.27 0.88
C GLU A 92 -0.95 27.18 0.37
N ASP A 93 -1.31 26.24 1.22
CA ASP A 93 -2.28 25.20 0.93
C ASP A 93 -3.74 25.69 0.91
N ARG A 94 -3.98 27.00 1.03
CA ARG A 94 -5.33 27.60 1.02
C ARG A 94 -6.26 27.05 2.10
N ARG A 95 -5.73 26.62 3.23
CA ARG A 95 -6.54 26.19 4.36
C ARG A 95 -7.17 27.39 5.07
N PRO A 96 -8.43 27.28 5.57
CA PRO A 96 -9.06 28.35 6.34
C PRO A 96 -8.22 28.70 7.58
N ILE A 97 -7.84 29.97 7.70
CA ILE A 97 -6.93 30.41 8.77
C ILE A 97 -7.54 30.28 10.18
N GLU A 98 -8.85 30.31 10.26
CA GLU A 98 -9.59 30.09 11.53
C GLU A 98 -9.51 28.65 12.03
N GLU A 99 -9.07 27.71 11.20
CA GLU A 99 -8.86 26.30 11.54
C GLU A 99 -7.39 25.99 11.84
N LEU A 100 -6.50 27.00 11.82
CA LEU A 100 -5.06 26.82 12.02
C LEU A 100 -4.78 26.03 13.30
N ALA A 101 -4.08 24.91 13.13
CA ALA A 101 -3.60 24.05 14.21
C ALA A 101 -2.22 23.51 13.86
N TYR A 102 -1.48 23.14 14.87
CA TYR A 102 -0.10 22.74 14.73
C TYR A 102 0.09 21.26 15.10
N PRO A 103 1.01 20.54 14.43
CA PRO A 103 1.40 19.21 14.87
C PRO A 103 2.13 19.29 16.23
N PRO A 104 2.17 18.19 16.99
CA PRO A 104 3.02 18.11 18.18
C PRO A 104 4.49 18.21 17.77
N THR A 105 5.30 18.81 18.63
CA THR A 105 6.71 19.06 18.40
C THR A 105 7.61 18.14 19.21
N TYR A 106 8.81 17.91 18.71
CA TYR A 106 9.89 17.23 19.41
C TYR A 106 11.15 18.09 19.37
N ARG A 107 11.85 18.17 20.49
CA ARG A 107 13.12 18.91 20.59
C ARG A 107 14.29 17.96 20.49
N LEU A 108 15.08 18.09 19.43
CA LEU A 108 16.27 17.27 19.19
C LEU A 108 17.29 17.42 20.33
N PRO A 109 17.75 16.33 20.98
CA PRO A 109 18.72 16.40 22.07
C PRO A 109 20.08 16.97 21.65
N GLY A 110 20.47 16.76 20.39
CA GLY A 110 21.81 17.13 19.90
C GLY A 110 22.03 18.64 19.78
N ASN A 111 21.10 19.34 19.13
CA ASN A 111 21.22 20.78 18.84
C ASN A 111 20.10 21.64 19.44
N GLY A 112 19.05 21.01 20.01
CA GLY A 112 17.90 21.72 20.57
C GLY A 112 16.87 22.18 19.52
N SER A 113 17.04 21.82 18.26
CA SER A 113 16.12 22.15 17.17
C SER A 113 14.73 21.57 17.43
N VAL A 114 13.69 22.32 17.09
CA VAL A 114 12.29 21.90 17.17
C VAL A 114 11.85 21.36 15.81
N ILE A 115 11.28 20.18 15.81
CA ILE A 115 10.76 19.48 14.62
C ILE A 115 9.39 18.88 14.93
N ALA A 116 8.67 18.42 13.92
CA ALA A 116 7.43 17.65 14.12
C ALA A 116 7.71 16.34 14.86
N ALA A 117 6.84 15.98 15.80
CA ALA A 117 6.96 14.73 16.53
C ALA A 117 6.62 13.52 15.66
N SER A 118 7.28 12.37 15.93
CA SER A 118 7.01 11.10 15.24
C SER A 118 6.03 10.23 16.02
N GLY A 119 5.07 9.67 15.29
CA GLY A 119 4.13 8.68 15.79
C GLY A 119 4.63 7.23 15.73
N LEU A 120 5.81 6.94 15.16
CA LEU A 120 6.26 5.57 14.93
C LEU A 120 6.20 4.69 16.18
N GLU A 121 6.78 5.14 17.28
CA GLU A 121 6.78 4.36 18.53
C GLU A 121 5.39 4.27 19.15
N PRO A 122 4.67 5.38 19.45
CA PRO A 122 3.36 5.29 20.10
C PRO A 122 2.34 4.51 19.25
N VAL A 123 2.35 4.65 17.92
CA VAL A 123 1.43 3.92 17.04
C VAL A 123 1.77 2.43 16.99
N SER A 124 3.05 2.07 16.87
CA SER A 124 3.45 0.66 16.84
C SER A 124 3.11 -0.07 18.15
N GLU A 125 3.27 0.58 19.31
CA GLU A 125 2.89 0.01 20.60
C GLU A 125 1.35 -0.08 20.74
N ALA A 126 0.62 0.92 20.27
CA ALA A 126 -0.84 0.87 20.24
C ALA A 126 -1.37 -0.26 19.34
N MET A 127 -0.75 -0.47 18.14
CA MET A 127 -1.08 -1.59 17.26
C MET A 127 -0.84 -2.94 17.93
N LYS A 128 0.31 -3.13 18.59
CA LYS A 128 0.64 -4.37 19.32
C LYS A 128 -0.38 -4.66 20.42
N SER A 129 -0.71 -3.65 21.22
CA SER A 129 -1.69 -3.76 22.31
C SER A 129 -3.09 -4.06 21.78
N PHE A 130 -3.49 -3.40 20.70
CA PHE A 130 -4.77 -3.62 20.03
C PHE A 130 -4.86 -5.04 19.47
N CYS A 131 -3.84 -5.49 18.72
CA CYS A 131 -3.81 -6.84 18.17
C CYS A 131 -3.81 -7.94 19.23
N ALA A 132 -3.23 -7.66 20.42
CA ALA A 132 -3.26 -8.60 21.54
C ALA A 132 -4.68 -8.77 22.11
N SER A 133 -5.52 -7.75 22.04
CA SER A 133 -6.88 -7.76 22.59
C SER A 133 -7.96 -8.11 21.56
N ALA A 134 -7.89 -7.51 20.37
CA ALA A 134 -8.91 -7.64 19.33
C ALA A 134 -8.59 -8.72 18.29
N GLY A 135 -7.32 -9.16 18.20
CA GLY A 135 -6.81 -10.04 17.16
C GLY A 135 -6.47 -9.28 15.88
N CYS A 136 -5.35 -9.66 15.23
CA CYS A 136 -4.98 -9.20 13.90
C CYS A 136 -4.42 -10.40 13.16
N ASP A 137 -5.08 -10.82 12.08
CA ASP A 137 -4.69 -12.04 11.37
C ASP A 137 -3.54 -11.79 10.38
N PHE A 138 -3.51 -10.59 9.81
CA PHE A 138 -2.43 -10.10 8.95
C PHE A 138 -2.44 -8.57 8.93
N ALA A 139 -1.41 -7.97 8.34
CA ALA A 139 -1.32 -6.53 8.19
C ALA A 139 -0.95 -6.13 6.76
N VAL A 140 -1.22 -4.86 6.39
CA VAL A 140 -0.68 -4.21 5.21
C VAL A 140 0.06 -2.94 5.60
N MET A 141 1.22 -2.70 4.97
CA MET A 141 2.08 -1.54 5.14
C MET A 141 2.06 -0.74 3.83
N LEU A 142 1.50 0.46 3.86
CA LEU A 142 1.01 1.18 2.69
C LEU A 142 2.01 2.17 2.07
N GLY A 143 3.30 1.91 2.25
CA GLY A 143 4.37 2.72 1.66
C GLY A 143 4.83 3.89 2.53
N ASP A 144 5.83 4.62 2.03
CA ASP A 144 6.59 5.62 2.77
C ASP A 144 7.15 5.03 4.06
N ASN A 145 7.86 3.95 3.86
CA ASN A 145 8.40 3.13 4.94
C ASN A 145 9.73 3.67 5.46
N ILE A 146 10.36 4.58 4.72
CA ILE A 146 11.64 5.21 5.06
C ILE A 146 11.62 6.69 4.67
N TYR A 147 11.77 7.58 5.65
CA TYR A 147 11.94 9.02 5.48
C TYR A 147 13.35 9.47 5.87
N PRO A 148 13.83 10.64 5.38
CA PRO A 148 13.20 11.47 4.33
C PRO A 148 13.33 10.85 2.94
N ASP A 149 14.39 10.08 2.73
CA ASP A 149 14.74 9.40 1.48
C ASP A 149 14.88 7.90 1.71
N GLY A 150 14.50 7.11 0.70
CA GLY A 150 14.53 5.64 0.73
C GLY A 150 15.93 5.04 0.98
N ALA A 151 16.03 3.73 1.00
CA ALA A 151 17.31 3.02 1.17
C ALA A 151 18.30 3.39 0.07
N THR A 152 19.59 3.27 0.36
CA THR A 152 20.68 3.71 -0.54
C THR A 152 21.24 2.58 -1.38
N ALA A 153 21.11 1.34 -0.93
CA ALA A 153 21.78 0.15 -1.46
C ALA A 153 23.33 0.23 -1.40
N ASN A 154 23.86 1.12 -0.58
CA ASN A 154 25.31 1.30 -0.43
C ASN A 154 25.81 0.63 0.85
N ALA A 155 27.03 0.04 0.78
CA ALA A 155 27.65 -0.60 1.94
C ALA A 155 27.90 0.38 3.11
N ASP A 156 28.15 1.65 2.79
CA ASP A 156 28.39 2.72 3.77
C ASP A 156 27.08 3.42 4.19
N GLY A 157 25.95 3.07 3.54
CA GLY A 157 24.63 3.57 3.91
C GLY A 157 24.15 2.93 5.22
N ARG A 158 23.35 3.67 5.97
CA ARG A 158 22.78 3.19 7.22
C ARG A 158 21.57 2.24 7.01
N ASP A 159 21.50 1.56 5.85
CA ASP A 159 20.32 0.77 5.48
C ASP A 159 20.01 -0.35 6.49
N ALA A 160 21.04 -1.10 6.91
CA ALA A 160 20.84 -2.16 7.90
C ALA A 160 20.32 -1.64 9.25
N GLU A 161 20.76 -0.46 9.66
CA GLU A 161 20.34 0.23 10.87
C GLU A 161 18.91 0.76 10.70
N ARG A 162 18.62 1.45 9.58
CA ARG A 162 17.28 1.96 9.23
C ARG A 162 16.28 0.82 9.12
N PHE A 163 16.61 -0.30 8.49
CA PHE A 163 15.74 -1.47 8.41
C PHE A 163 15.42 -2.07 9.77
N ARG A 164 16.41 -2.14 10.67
CA ARG A 164 16.18 -2.59 12.04
C ARG A 164 15.24 -1.65 12.78
N ASP A 165 15.47 -0.34 12.69
CA ASP A 165 14.81 0.67 13.52
C ASP A 165 13.43 1.07 12.98
N LEU A 166 13.24 1.04 11.65
CA LEU A 166 11.98 1.44 11.01
C LEU A 166 11.04 0.26 10.70
N PHE A 167 11.55 -0.98 10.68
CA PHE A 167 10.73 -2.17 10.40
C PHE A 167 10.75 -3.15 11.56
N VAL A 168 11.94 -3.69 11.91
CA VAL A 168 12.02 -4.83 12.83
C VAL A 168 11.58 -4.44 14.24
N LYS A 169 12.16 -3.42 14.82
CA LYS A 169 11.82 -2.96 16.18
C LYS A 169 10.34 -2.62 16.35
N PRO A 170 9.74 -1.74 15.49
CA PRO A 170 8.36 -1.33 15.70
C PRO A 170 7.36 -2.44 15.39
N PHE A 171 7.59 -3.31 14.38
CA PHE A 171 6.49 -4.12 13.84
C PHE A 171 6.64 -5.64 14.02
N SER A 172 7.82 -6.19 14.36
CA SER A 172 7.98 -7.63 14.53
C SER A 172 7.06 -8.23 15.61
N GLY A 173 6.74 -7.45 16.63
CA GLY A 173 5.83 -7.86 17.71
C GLY A 173 4.37 -8.03 17.29
N LEU A 174 3.94 -7.53 16.14
CA LEU A 174 2.56 -7.67 15.64
C LEU A 174 2.19 -9.12 15.36
N ALA A 175 3.15 -9.97 15.01
CA ALA A 175 2.93 -11.39 14.78
C ALA A 175 2.49 -12.17 16.03
N GLN A 176 2.81 -11.67 17.23
CA GLN A 176 2.45 -12.29 18.52
C GLN A 176 2.76 -13.79 18.59
N GLY A 177 3.90 -14.19 18.03
CA GLY A 177 4.35 -15.58 17.96
C GLY A 177 3.66 -16.44 16.88
N ARG A 178 2.78 -15.89 16.05
CA ARG A 178 2.16 -16.63 14.95
C ARG A 178 3.09 -16.71 13.75
N GLU A 179 3.38 -17.92 13.28
CA GLU A 179 4.27 -18.14 12.14
C GLU A 179 3.62 -17.78 10.78
N ASP A 180 2.30 -17.81 10.70
CA ASP A 180 1.51 -17.53 9.50
C ASP A 180 1.15 -16.04 9.33
N PHE A 181 1.39 -15.22 10.36
CA PHE A 181 1.17 -13.76 10.25
C PHE A 181 2.13 -13.12 9.24
N ARG A 182 1.60 -12.24 8.40
CA ARG A 182 2.41 -11.47 7.44
C ARG A 182 1.98 -10.01 7.42
N ILE A 183 2.97 -9.14 7.17
CA ILE A 183 2.80 -7.72 6.85
C ILE A 183 3.09 -7.55 5.36
N TYR A 184 2.04 -7.43 4.56
CA TYR A 184 2.14 -7.24 3.11
C TYR A 184 2.47 -5.79 2.82
N ALA A 185 3.66 -5.52 2.30
CA ALA A 185 4.19 -4.18 2.13
C ALA A 185 4.19 -3.73 0.67
N ILE A 186 4.10 -2.42 0.48
CA ILE A 186 4.37 -1.72 -0.78
C ILE A 186 5.33 -0.57 -0.54
N LEU A 187 5.88 0.01 -1.59
CA LEU A 187 6.67 1.23 -1.53
C LEU A 187 5.78 2.47 -1.70
N GLY A 188 6.22 3.59 -1.13
CA GLY A 188 5.70 4.92 -1.38
C GLY A 188 6.72 5.82 -2.09
N ASN A 189 6.36 7.08 -2.34
CA ASN A 189 7.20 7.99 -3.10
C ASN A 189 8.52 8.37 -2.37
N HIS A 190 8.55 8.36 -1.04
CA HIS A 190 9.77 8.56 -0.27
C HIS A 190 10.74 7.38 -0.39
N ASP A 191 10.25 6.17 -0.47
CA ASP A 191 11.06 4.96 -0.67
C ASP A 191 11.82 4.99 -2.01
N TRP A 192 11.31 5.75 -3.00
CA TRP A 192 11.91 5.94 -4.31
C TRP A 192 12.86 7.14 -4.42
N ARG A 193 12.99 8.00 -3.39
CA ARG A 193 13.72 9.26 -3.52
C ARG A 193 15.22 9.10 -3.75
N THR A 194 15.84 8.07 -3.21
CA THR A 194 17.29 7.86 -3.33
C THR A 194 17.70 7.32 -4.69
N SER A 195 17.18 6.14 -5.06
CA SER A 195 17.50 5.46 -6.31
C SER A 195 16.64 4.22 -6.50
N ARG A 196 16.62 3.69 -7.73
CA ARG A 196 16.00 2.38 -7.98
C ARG A 196 16.68 1.24 -7.23
N ALA A 197 18.01 1.27 -7.13
CA ALA A 197 18.75 0.25 -6.38
C ALA A 197 18.36 0.25 -4.90
N GLY A 198 18.18 1.43 -4.31
CA GLY A 198 17.72 1.58 -2.93
C GLY A 198 16.30 1.04 -2.73
N ALA A 199 15.36 1.42 -3.61
CA ALA A 199 13.99 0.91 -3.56
C ALA A 199 13.96 -0.63 -3.65
N LEU A 200 14.73 -1.23 -4.58
CA LEU A 200 14.82 -2.68 -4.73
C LEU A 200 15.54 -3.37 -3.56
N ALA A 201 16.51 -2.72 -2.92
CA ALA A 201 17.16 -3.25 -1.71
C ALA A 201 16.15 -3.35 -0.55
N GLN A 202 15.24 -2.39 -0.44
CA GLN A 202 14.15 -2.46 0.54
C GLN A 202 13.17 -3.61 0.22
N VAL A 203 12.80 -3.80 -1.05
CA VAL A 203 11.98 -4.94 -1.48
C VAL A 203 12.64 -6.26 -1.08
N GLU A 204 13.94 -6.42 -1.38
CA GLU A 204 14.71 -7.61 -1.04
C GLU A 204 14.76 -7.87 0.47
N PHE A 205 14.93 -6.82 1.27
CA PHE A 205 14.90 -6.91 2.72
C PHE A 205 13.54 -7.40 3.23
N LEU A 206 12.43 -6.80 2.77
CA LEU A 206 11.07 -7.16 3.18
C LEU A 206 10.69 -8.59 2.74
N GLN A 207 11.18 -9.03 1.58
CA GLN A 207 10.96 -10.39 1.10
C GLN A 207 11.65 -11.45 1.96
N ARG A 208 12.82 -11.13 2.53
CA ARG A 208 13.67 -12.06 3.29
C ARG A 208 13.49 -11.99 4.79
N THR A 209 12.74 -11.03 5.30
CA THR A 209 12.65 -10.75 6.75
C THR A 209 11.21 -10.95 7.27
N PRO A 210 10.82 -12.15 7.69
CA PRO A 210 9.52 -12.35 8.34
C PRO A 210 9.37 -11.45 9.59
N PRO A 211 8.14 -10.94 9.87
CA PRO A 211 6.85 -11.26 9.24
C PRO A 211 6.55 -10.47 7.97
N PHE A 212 7.47 -9.65 7.45
CA PHE A 212 7.23 -8.88 6.23
C PHE A 212 7.10 -9.77 5.00
N TYR A 213 6.36 -9.26 4.02
CA TYR A 213 6.17 -9.91 2.73
C TYR A 213 6.03 -8.84 1.64
N MET A 214 6.88 -8.90 0.65
CA MET A 214 6.80 -8.06 -0.55
C MET A 214 7.39 -8.84 -1.74
N ASP A 215 6.56 -9.34 -2.63
CA ASP A 215 6.98 -10.16 -3.78
C ASP A 215 7.16 -9.30 -5.04
N GLY A 216 8.04 -8.30 -4.93
CA GLY A 216 8.31 -7.30 -5.96
C GLY A 216 7.43 -6.06 -5.86
N LEU A 217 7.48 -5.21 -6.88
CA LEU A 217 6.74 -3.94 -6.96
C LEU A 217 5.25 -4.15 -7.26
N VAL A 218 4.92 -5.28 -7.87
CA VAL A 218 3.56 -5.64 -8.28
C VAL A 218 3.35 -7.11 -7.96
N TYR A 219 2.40 -7.41 -7.09
CA TYR A 219 2.14 -8.79 -6.71
C TYR A 219 0.70 -9.02 -6.26
N ARG A 220 0.33 -10.30 -6.15
CA ARG A 220 -0.90 -10.76 -5.52
C ARG A 220 -0.58 -11.76 -4.42
N ALA A 221 -1.32 -11.73 -3.34
CA ALA A 221 -1.11 -12.63 -2.21
C ALA A 221 -2.44 -13.08 -1.59
N LYS A 222 -2.46 -14.29 -1.05
CA LYS A 222 -3.59 -14.82 -0.29
C LYS A 222 -3.13 -15.04 1.15
N PRO A 223 -3.51 -14.15 2.08
CA PRO A 223 -3.20 -14.36 3.50
C PRO A 223 -3.69 -15.71 3.98
N ALA A 224 -2.86 -16.42 4.75
CA ALA A 224 -3.20 -17.78 5.23
C ALA A 224 -4.50 -17.78 6.05
N ALA A 225 -4.68 -16.77 6.92
CA ALA A 225 -5.89 -16.59 7.71
C ALA A 225 -7.15 -16.40 6.87
N GLY A 226 -7.04 -15.84 5.67
CA GLY A 226 -8.14 -15.65 4.72
C GLY A 226 -8.63 -16.91 4.03
N ARG A 227 -7.90 -18.04 4.17
CA ARG A 227 -8.26 -19.35 3.63
C ARG A 227 -8.70 -19.38 2.17
N GLY A 228 -8.16 -18.47 1.37
CA GLY A 228 -8.52 -18.29 -0.04
C GLY A 228 -9.70 -17.36 -0.29
N ASP A 229 -10.45 -16.96 0.73
CA ASP A 229 -11.54 -15.99 0.61
C ASP A 229 -11.06 -14.55 0.46
N ILE A 230 -9.84 -14.25 0.91
CA ILE A 230 -9.23 -12.92 0.82
C ILE A 230 -8.02 -12.99 -0.10
N GLU A 231 -7.93 -12.03 -1.02
CA GLU A 231 -6.78 -11.84 -1.89
C GLU A 231 -6.39 -10.37 -1.95
N ILE A 232 -5.11 -10.09 -1.76
CA ILE A 232 -4.48 -8.78 -1.85
C ILE A 232 -3.87 -8.62 -3.24
N PHE A 233 -4.06 -7.45 -3.82
CA PHE A 233 -3.46 -7.00 -5.08
C PHE A 233 -2.66 -5.74 -4.77
N ALA A 234 -1.35 -5.87 -4.78
CA ALA A 234 -0.39 -4.80 -4.48
C ALA A 234 0.13 -4.19 -5.77
N ILE A 235 0.12 -2.87 -5.84
CA ILE A 235 0.65 -2.08 -6.95
C ILE A 235 1.54 -0.96 -6.45
N ASP A 236 2.64 -0.74 -7.14
CA ASP A 236 3.49 0.43 -6.93
C ASP A 236 2.89 1.63 -7.69
N THR A 237 2.26 2.53 -6.96
CA THR A 237 1.57 3.68 -7.56
C THR A 237 2.51 4.79 -7.99
N GLU A 238 3.75 4.86 -7.46
CA GLU A 238 4.77 5.80 -7.94
C GLU A 238 5.22 5.41 -9.35
N VAL A 239 5.57 4.13 -9.56
CA VAL A 239 5.89 3.61 -10.90
C VAL A 239 4.70 3.69 -11.84
N LEU A 240 3.48 3.43 -11.35
CA LEU A 240 2.27 3.53 -12.17
C LEU A 240 2.02 4.96 -12.66
N LEU A 241 2.18 5.96 -11.80
CA LEU A 241 2.04 7.37 -12.16
C LEU A 241 3.10 7.79 -13.18
N ALA A 242 4.31 7.25 -13.12
CA ALA A 242 5.36 7.48 -14.10
C ALA A 242 5.03 6.92 -15.51
N THR A 243 3.97 6.13 -15.69
CA THR A 243 3.49 5.70 -17.01
C THR A 243 2.60 6.72 -17.71
N THR A 244 2.24 7.82 -17.06
CA THR A 244 1.31 8.82 -17.58
C THR A 244 1.81 10.24 -17.30
N THR A 245 1.25 11.21 -18.01
CA THR A 245 1.52 12.62 -17.73
C THR A 245 0.68 13.09 -16.55
N VAL A 246 1.32 13.59 -15.50
CA VAL A 246 0.70 14.27 -14.38
C VAL A 246 0.91 15.78 -14.57
N TYR A 247 -0.15 16.51 -14.85
CA TYR A 247 -0.09 17.97 -14.93
C TYR A 247 -0.18 18.54 -13.52
N GLU A 248 0.71 19.45 -13.19
CA GLU A 248 0.65 20.18 -11.93
C GLU A 248 -0.65 20.98 -11.85
N ALA A 249 -1.08 21.24 -10.64
CA ALA A 249 -2.24 22.06 -10.38
C ALA A 249 -2.07 22.76 -9.03
N VAL A 250 -2.65 23.95 -8.92
CA VAL A 250 -2.66 24.75 -7.71
C VAL A 250 -4.09 24.92 -7.22
N LEU A 251 -4.25 25.23 -5.93
CA LEU A 251 -5.55 25.62 -5.40
C LEU A 251 -5.76 27.13 -5.55
N ALA A 252 -6.89 27.51 -6.14
CA ALA A 252 -7.36 28.88 -6.16
C ALA A 252 -7.85 29.32 -4.78
N GLU A 253 -8.23 30.60 -4.63
CA GLU A 253 -8.74 31.14 -3.36
C GLU A 253 -10.01 30.43 -2.84
N ASP A 254 -10.85 29.90 -3.74
CA ASP A 254 -12.04 29.14 -3.42
C ASP A 254 -11.79 27.62 -3.24
N ALA A 255 -10.50 27.25 -3.16
CA ALA A 255 -10.01 25.87 -3.11
C ALA A 255 -10.38 25.00 -4.33
N SER A 256 -10.76 25.61 -5.46
CA SER A 256 -10.89 24.92 -6.73
C SER A 256 -9.52 24.51 -7.28
N GLU A 257 -9.46 23.35 -7.95
CA GLU A 257 -8.26 22.90 -8.63
C GLU A 257 -8.05 23.65 -9.94
N VAL A 258 -6.93 24.34 -10.07
CA VAL A 258 -6.53 25.04 -11.31
C VAL A 258 -5.35 24.32 -11.93
N PRO A 259 -5.56 23.55 -13.02
CA PRO A 259 -4.47 22.92 -13.73
C PRO A 259 -3.50 23.95 -14.30
N THR A 260 -2.21 23.68 -14.22
CA THR A 260 -1.15 24.45 -14.89
C THR A 260 -0.75 23.75 -16.20
N GLU A 261 0.11 24.41 -16.99
CA GLU A 261 0.73 23.78 -18.17
C GLU A 261 1.99 22.98 -17.79
N GLU A 262 2.41 23.07 -16.55
CA GLU A 262 3.59 22.36 -16.03
C GLU A 262 3.27 20.88 -15.80
N VAL A 263 4.29 20.05 -15.98
CA VAL A 263 4.21 18.60 -15.84
C VAL A 263 5.09 18.18 -14.69
N GLU A 264 4.54 17.36 -13.81
CA GLU A 264 5.30 16.70 -12.76
C GLU A 264 6.17 15.60 -13.42
N GLU A 265 7.47 15.90 -13.58
CA GLU A 265 8.42 14.97 -14.19
C GLU A 265 8.77 13.86 -13.20
N PRO A 266 8.52 12.58 -13.53
CA PRO A 266 8.94 11.49 -12.67
C PRO A 266 10.47 11.41 -12.63
N ARG A 267 11.03 10.98 -11.50
CA ARG A 267 12.46 10.70 -11.41
C ARG A 267 12.86 9.65 -12.44
N ALA A 268 13.99 9.83 -13.10
CA ALA A 268 14.43 8.96 -14.19
C ALA A 268 14.51 7.46 -13.81
N TRP A 269 14.75 7.16 -12.54
CA TRP A 269 14.83 5.79 -12.04
C TRP A 269 13.49 5.19 -11.58
N VAL A 270 12.43 6.00 -11.53
CA VAL A 270 11.06 5.54 -11.23
C VAL A 270 10.35 5.05 -12.50
N VAL A 271 10.71 5.59 -13.69
CA VAL A 271 10.10 5.15 -14.94
C VAL A 271 10.15 3.62 -15.09
N PRO A 272 9.14 3.00 -15.68
CA PRO A 272 9.06 1.53 -15.81
C PRO A 272 10.28 0.93 -16.53
N HIS A 273 10.87 -0.12 -15.97
CA HIS A 273 12.01 -0.86 -16.52
C HIS A 273 11.61 -2.24 -17.05
N THR A 274 10.43 -2.74 -16.71
CA THR A 274 9.94 -4.05 -17.14
C THR A 274 8.58 -3.94 -17.82
N ASP A 275 8.22 -4.95 -18.62
CA ASP A 275 6.89 -5.03 -19.24
C ASP A 275 5.77 -5.07 -18.20
N LEU A 276 6.00 -5.68 -17.04
CA LEU A 276 5.04 -5.73 -15.94
C LEU A 276 4.81 -4.33 -15.35
N GLU A 277 5.86 -3.59 -15.10
CA GLU A 277 5.76 -2.21 -14.62
C GLU A 277 5.05 -1.31 -15.63
N GLN A 278 5.41 -1.40 -16.92
CA GLN A 278 4.79 -0.63 -17.99
C GLN A 278 3.29 -0.95 -18.16
N ASN A 279 2.89 -2.20 -17.92
CA ASN A 279 1.53 -2.68 -18.12
C ASN A 279 0.79 -2.94 -16.79
N MET A 280 1.19 -2.28 -15.71
CA MET A 280 0.69 -2.53 -14.35
C MET A 280 -0.83 -2.40 -14.23
N ALA A 281 -1.43 -1.38 -14.86
CA ALA A 281 -2.88 -1.20 -14.86
C ALA A 281 -3.61 -2.37 -15.54
N ALA A 282 -3.10 -2.86 -16.66
CA ALA A 282 -3.66 -4.02 -17.37
C ALA A 282 -3.45 -5.32 -16.57
N TRP A 283 -2.30 -5.46 -15.90
CA TRP A 283 -2.05 -6.57 -14.99
C TRP A 283 -3.06 -6.57 -13.83
N LEU A 284 -3.32 -5.40 -13.21
CA LEU A 284 -4.28 -5.26 -12.12
C LEU A 284 -5.68 -5.69 -12.57
N GLU A 285 -6.13 -5.24 -13.75
CA GLU A 285 -7.42 -5.64 -14.31
C GLU A 285 -7.49 -7.15 -14.53
N GLN A 286 -6.49 -7.72 -15.16
CA GLN A 286 -6.41 -9.16 -15.41
C GLN A 286 -6.39 -9.97 -14.10
N ALA A 287 -5.59 -9.56 -13.14
CA ALA A 287 -5.44 -10.23 -11.85
C ALA A 287 -6.75 -10.20 -11.06
N LEU A 288 -7.41 -9.05 -10.96
CA LEU A 288 -8.71 -8.90 -10.30
C LEU A 288 -9.82 -9.68 -11.00
N ARG A 289 -9.85 -9.67 -12.34
CA ARG A 289 -10.86 -10.38 -13.15
C ARG A 289 -10.75 -11.89 -12.99
N THR A 290 -9.54 -12.43 -12.89
CA THR A 290 -9.30 -13.89 -12.78
C THR A 290 -9.36 -14.40 -11.35
N SER A 291 -9.38 -13.51 -10.36
CA SER A 291 -9.49 -13.90 -8.96
C SER A 291 -10.87 -14.47 -8.64
N THR A 292 -10.86 -15.58 -7.90
CA THR A 292 -12.07 -16.21 -7.33
C THR A 292 -12.25 -15.87 -5.85
N ALA A 293 -11.38 -15.04 -5.27
CA ALA A 293 -11.49 -14.64 -3.88
C ALA A 293 -12.79 -13.87 -3.62
N ARG A 294 -13.40 -14.14 -2.46
CA ARG A 294 -14.62 -13.47 -2.01
C ARG A 294 -14.36 -11.98 -1.77
N TRP A 295 -13.22 -11.65 -1.16
CA TRP A 295 -12.76 -10.30 -0.90
C TRP A 295 -11.49 -10.00 -1.68
N LYS A 296 -11.53 -8.97 -2.51
CA LYS A 296 -10.42 -8.50 -3.33
C LYS A 296 -10.01 -7.13 -2.81
N ILE A 297 -8.87 -7.09 -2.12
CA ILE A 297 -8.31 -5.91 -1.49
C ILE A 297 -7.20 -5.39 -2.40
N VAL A 298 -7.30 -4.15 -2.87
CA VAL A 298 -6.21 -3.50 -3.62
C VAL A 298 -5.48 -2.56 -2.68
N ILE A 299 -4.16 -2.66 -2.65
CA ILE A 299 -3.28 -1.76 -1.91
C ILE A 299 -2.38 -0.99 -2.86
N GLY A 300 -2.30 0.32 -2.65
CA GLY A 300 -1.41 1.24 -3.36
C GLY A 300 -1.12 2.43 -2.46
N HIS A 301 0.04 3.09 -2.65
CA HIS A 301 0.43 4.18 -1.75
C HIS A 301 -0.43 5.43 -1.93
N HIS A 302 -0.57 5.91 -3.18
CA HIS A 302 -1.33 7.13 -3.45
C HIS A 302 -2.84 6.90 -3.37
N PRO A 303 -3.62 7.79 -2.72
CA PRO A 303 -5.07 7.68 -2.63
C PRO A 303 -5.76 8.07 -3.95
N LEU A 304 -6.99 7.58 -4.15
CA LEU A 304 -7.89 8.04 -5.21
C LEU A 304 -8.55 9.38 -4.86
N TRP A 305 -8.90 9.53 -3.58
CA TRP A 305 -9.52 10.70 -2.99
C TRP A 305 -8.83 11.02 -1.66
N SER A 306 -8.66 12.31 -1.36
CA SER A 306 -8.01 12.78 -0.15
C SER A 306 -8.66 14.07 0.35
N THR A 307 -8.45 14.37 1.62
CA THR A 307 -8.94 15.60 2.27
C THR A 307 -7.84 16.61 2.59
N ALA A 308 -6.58 16.25 2.40
CA ALA A 308 -5.46 17.14 2.71
C ALA A 308 -5.31 18.29 1.71
N GLY A 309 -5.70 18.07 0.46
CA GLY A 309 -5.65 19.08 -0.59
C GLY A 309 -4.26 19.30 -1.22
N GLY A 310 -3.29 18.46 -0.91
CA GLY A 310 -1.90 18.60 -1.37
C GLY A 310 -1.62 18.00 -2.74
N LYS A 311 -1.87 16.72 -2.93
CA LYS A 311 -1.46 15.95 -4.12
C LYS A 311 -2.63 15.49 -5.00
N PHE A 312 -3.66 16.33 -5.13
CA PHE A 312 -4.89 15.99 -5.86
C PHE A 312 -4.67 15.71 -7.36
N GLN A 313 -3.64 16.30 -8.00
CA GLN A 313 -3.31 16.01 -9.40
C GLN A 313 -2.85 14.56 -9.61
N GLN A 314 -2.04 14.01 -8.69
CA GLN A 314 -1.64 12.61 -8.71
C GLN A 314 -2.86 11.69 -8.49
N ALA A 315 -3.71 12.01 -7.53
CA ALA A 315 -4.98 11.29 -7.30
C ALA A 315 -5.88 11.32 -8.55
N ARG A 316 -5.95 12.46 -9.27
CA ARG A 316 -6.69 12.58 -10.53
C ARG A 316 -6.11 11.68 -11.63
N ALA A 317 -4.78 11.64 -11.76
CA ALA A 317 -4.09 10.77 -12.71
C ALA A 317 -4.33 9.31 -12.37
N LEU A 318 -4.22 8.93 -11.10
CA LEU A 318 -4.45 7.58 -10.62
C LEU A 318 -5.90 7.11 -10.88
N ARG A 319 -6.91 7.97 -10.63
CA ARG A 319 -8.30 7.65 -10.96
C ARG A 319 -8.48 7.34 -12.45
N ARG A 320 -7.83 8.09 -13.36
CA ARG A 320 -7.90 7.79 -14.81
C ARG A 320 -7.31 6.43 -15.14
N LEU A 321 -6.25 6.01 -14.46
CA LEU A 321 -5.54 4.77 -14.74
C LEU A 321 -6.27 3.53 -14.20
N ILE A 322 -6.78 3.56 -12.98
CA ILE A 322 -7.24 2.35 -12.29
C ILE A 322 -8.66 2.39 -11.75
N LEU A 323 -9.31 3.56 -11.58
CA LEU A 323 -10.65 3.62 -10.98
C LEU A 323 -11.69 2.77 -11.73
N PRO A 324 -11.76 2.73 -13.09
CA PRO A 324 -12.69 1.86 -13.80
C PRO A 324 -12.49 0.38 -13.44
N THR A 325 -11.25 -0.07 -13.35
CA THR A 325 -10.89 -1.43 -12.95
C THR A 325 -11.30 -1.74 -11.50
N LEU A 326 -11.00 -0.82 -10.58
CA LEU A 326 -11.39 -0.95 -9.17
C LEU A 326 -12.91 -0.98 -9.02
N CYS A 327 -13.61 -0.09 -9.70
CA CYS A 327 -15.06 -0.07 -9.73
C CYS A 327 -15.66 -1.38 -10.21
N ARG A 328 -15.04 -2.03 -11.19
CA ARG A 328 -15.54 -3.28 -11.78
C ARG A 328 -15.28 -4.50 -10.93
N TYR A 329 -14.15 -4.57 -10.21
CA TYR A 329 -13.67 -5.82 -9.64
C TYR A 329 -13.24 -5.77 -8.17
N ALA A 330 -12.82 -4.61 -7.64
CA ALA A 330 -12.32 -4.50 -6.27
C ALA A 330 -13.46 -4.37 -5.24
N HIS A 331 -13.18 -4.75 -4.00
CA HIS A 331 -14.10 -4.59 -2.87
C HIS A 331 -13.68 -3.47 -1.92
N VAL A 332 -12.40 -3.14 -1.87
CA VAL A 332 -11.83 -2.02 -1.11
C VAL A 332 -10.49 -1.63 -1.71
N TYR A 333 -10.15 -0.34 -1.64
CA TYR A 333 -8.83 0.22 -1.92
C TYR A 333 -8.25 0.82 -0.65
N LEU A 334 -7.00 0.43 -0.30
CA LEU A 334 -6.29 0.94 0.88
C LEU A 334 -5.10 1.75 0.42
N ALA A 335 -4.90 2.92 1.02
CA ALA A 335 -3.83 3.85 0.68
C ALA A 335 -3.18 4.52 1.91
N GLY A 336 -2.00 5.10 1.71
CA GLY A 336 -1.26 5.98 2.62
C GLY A 336 -1.13 7.39 2.07
N HIS A 337 0.11 7.93 2.06
CA HIS A 337 0.56 9.15 1.41
C HIS A 337 0.13 10.47 2.05
N GLU A 338 -1.11 10.60 2.46
CA GLU A 338 -1.69 11.89 2.85
C GLU A 338 -1.54 12.23 4.34
N HIS A 339 -0.84 11.41 5.10
CA HIS A 339 -0.58 11.58 6.54
C HIS A 339 -1.84 11.90 7.36
N THR A 340 -2.97 11.34 6.93
CA THR A 340 -4.30 11.50 7.50
C THR A 340 -4.97 10.15 7.69
N LEU A 341 -6.10 10.14 8.39
CA LEU A 341 -6.98 8.99 8.53
C LEU A 341 -8.31 9.31 7.85
N GLU A 342 -8.65 8.57 6.78
CA GLU A 342 -9.85 8.90 5.98
C GLU A 342 -10.60 7.64 5.55
N VAL A 343 -11.93 7.78 5.43
CA VAL A 343 -12.80 6.77 4.82
C VAL A 343 -13.70 7.45 3.81
N HIS A 344 -13.57 7.03 2.56
CA HIS A 344 -14.35 7.53 1.43
C HIS A 344 -15.15 6.42 0.78
N THR A 345 -16.16 6.80 0.01
CA THR A 345 -16.85 5.91 -0.92
C THR A 345 -17.02 6.55 -2.29
N GLU A 346 -16.79 5.77 -3.34
CA GLU A 346 -16.98 6.13 -4.74
C GLU A 346 -18.13 5.29 -5.33
N ASP A 347 -19.20 5.92 -5.83
CA ASP A 347 -20.36 5.19 -6.38
C ASP A 347 -20.15 4.70 -7.81
N CYS A 348 -19.01 5.02 -8.40
CA CYS A 348 -18.58 4.61 -9.74
C CYS A 348 -19.45 5.13 -10.90
N SER A 349 -20.41 6.02 -10.64
CA SER A 349 -21.37 6.49 -11.66
C SER A 349 -20.74 7.29 -12.80
N ARG A 350 -19.51 7.80 -12.60
CA ARG A 350 -18.75 8.52 -13.62
C ARG A 350 -17.71 7.67 -14.34
N THR A 351 -17.72 6.37 -14.11
CA THR A 351 -16.90 5.41 -14.85
C THR A 351 -17.74 4.75 -15.96
N ASP A 352 -17.07 4.08 -16.91
CA ASP A 352 -17.73 3.30 -17.96
C ASP A 352 -18.46 2.05 -17.44
N VAL A 353 -18.21 1.65 -16.21
CA VAL A 353 -18.85 0.50 -15.56
C VAL A 353 -20.19 0.86 -14.88
N GLY A 354 -20.49 2.16 -14.77
CA GLY A 354 -21.73 2.67 -14.19
C GLY A 354 -21.81 2.52 -12.67
N ARG A 355 -22.97 2.89 -12.11
CA ARG A 355 -23.23 2.87 -10.68
C ARG A 355 -23.48 1.44 -10.19
N TYR A 356 -22.80 1.07 -9.10
CA TYR A 356 -23.08 -0.14 -8.32
C TYR A 356 -24.08 0.16 -7.20
N VAL A 357 -24.72 -0.90 -6.67
CA VAL A 357 -25.58 -0.77 -5.49
C VAL A 357 -24.72 -0.42 -4.28
N GLU A 358 -23.60 -1.15 -4.13
CA GLU A 358 -22.61 -0.92 -3.09
C GLU A 358 -21.47 -0.08 -3.66
N PRO A 359 -21.17 1.10 -3.08
CA PRO A 359 -20.05 1.92 -3.52
C PRO A 359 -18.69 1.24 -3.25
N LEU A 360 -17.64 1.71 -3.91
CA LEU A 360 -16.27 1.30 -3.64
C LEU A 360 -15.75 2.04 -2.41
N PRO A 361 -15.44 1.36 -1.29
CA PRO A 361 -14.76 1.98 -0.17
C PRO A 361 -13.29 2.24 -0.49
N GLN A 362 -12.79 3.39 -0.05
CA GLN A 362 -11.38 3.68 0.10
C GLN A 362 -11.09 4.01 1.56
N VAL A 363 -9.99 3.47 2.09
CA VAL A 363 -9.45 3.83 3.39
C VAL A 363 -8.06 4.40 3.20
N VAL A 364 -7.83 5.63 3.67
CA VAL A 364 -6.50 6.22 3.81
C VAL A 364 -6.05 6.03 5.25
N SER A 365 -4.93 5.35 5.43
CA SER A 365 -4.31 5.08 6.73
C SER A 365 -2.84 5.45 6.67
N GLY A 366 -2.56 6.73 6.42
CA GLY A 366 -1.22 7.28 6.17
C GLY A 366 -0.64 8.07 7.34
N SER A 367 -1.10 7.81 8.56
CA SER A 367 -0.74 8.62 9.72
C SER A 367 -0.06 7.82 10.83
N ALA A 368 0.77 6.83 10.45
CA ALA A 368 1.43 5.99 11.45
C ALA A 368 2.65 6.67 12.11
N ALA A 369 3.35 7.58 11.40
CA ALA A 369 4.47 8.32 11.99
C ALA A 369 4.39 9.83 11.71
N LYS A 370 3.87 10.23 10.56
CA LYS A 370 3.66 11.64 10.22
C LYS A 370 2.19 12.01 10.33
N MET A 371 1.89 13.29 10.41
CA MET A 371 0.53 13.81 10.36
C MET A 371 0.49 15.08 9.52
N ARG A 372 -0.66 15.37 8.93
CA ARG A 372 -0.94 16.56 8.13
C ARG A 372 -2.34 17.06 8.46
N PRO A 373 -2.61 18.36 8.45
CA PRO A 373 -3.98 18.86 8.60
C PRO A 373 -4.83 18.50 7.38
N THR A 374 -6.14 18.35 7.56
CA THR A 374 -7.11 18.33 6.48
C THR A 374 -7.37 19.76 5.95
N ASN A 375 -7.94 19.89 4.76
CA ASN A 375 -8.34 21.17 4.18
C ASN A 375 -9.86 21.22 3.99
N SER A 376 -10.58 21.85 4.90
CA SER A 376 -12.04 21.89 4.87
C SER A 376 -12.61 22.63 3.66
N ALA A 377 -11.91 23.64 3.14
CA ALA A 377 -12.29 24.34 1.91
C ALA A 377 -12.18 23.43 0.70
N PHE A 378 -11.07 22.70 0.56
CA PHE A 378 -10.88 21.70 -0.49
C PHE A 378 -11.91 20.58 -0.40
N ILE A 379 -12.19 20.05 0.80
CA ILE A 379 -13.22 19.03 1.02
C ILE A 379 -14.59 19.51 0.49
N ARG A 380 -15.01 20.71 0.85
CA ARG A 380 -16.29 21.28 0.40
C ARG A 380 -16.33 21.39 -1.13
N HIS A 381 -15.27 21.90 -1.74
CA HIS A 381 -15.17 22.02 -3.20
C HIS A 381 -15.21 20.64 -3.87
N GLN A 382 -14.39 19.70 -3.38
CA GLN A 382 -14.31 18.34 -3.92
C GLN A 382 -15.67 17.63 -3.89
N LEU A 383 -16.39 17.69 -2.77
CA LEU A 383 -17.72 17.08 -2.64
C LEU A 383 -18.78 17.77 -3.51
N ALA A 384 -18.71 19.08 -3.68
CA ALA A 384 -19.65 19.84 -4.55
C ALA A 384 -19.45 19.48 -6.04
N THR A 385 -18.21 19.23 -6.47
CA THR A 385 -17.86 18.95 -7.87
C THR A 385 -17.89 17.46 -8.22
N ASN A 386 -17.85 16.58 -7.23
CA ASN A 386 -17.79 15.12 -7.37
C ASN A 386 -18.94 14.41 -6.63
N PRO A 387 -20.19 14.47 -7.16
CA PRO A 387 -21.37 13.90 -6.49
C PRO A 387 -21.33 12.38 -6.29
N GLN A 388 -20.43 11.66 -6.99
CA GLN A 388 -20.16 10.25 -6.80
C GLN A 388 -19.32 9.94 -5.56
N LEU A 389 -18.64 10.95 -5.00
CA LEU A 389 -17.79 10.82 -3.83
C LEU A 389 -18.58 11.11 -2.55
N ARG A 390 -18.32 10.34 -1.51
CA ARG A 390 -18.70 10.65 -0.13
C ARG A 390 -17.52 10.46 0.79
N THR A 391 -17.24 11.45 1.63
CA THR A 391 -16.30 11.33 2.75
C THR A 391 -17.11 10.96 4.00
N LEU A 392 -16.86 9.78 4.53
CA LEU A 392 -17.54 9.27 5.73
C LEU A 392 -16.79 9.66 7.00
N TYR A 393 -15.47 9.75 6.91
CA TYR A 393 -14.58 10.15 7.98
C TYR A 393 -13.33 10.78 7.40
N ALA A 394 -12.83 11.83 8.05
CA ALA A 394 -11.55 12.44 7.76
C ALA A 394 -10.99 13.12 9.01
N LYS A 395 -9.75 12.83 9.35
CA LYS A 395 -9.04 13.43 10.47
C LYS A 395 -7.56 13.63 10.10
N GLY A 396 -7.12 14.85 10.25
CA GLY A 396 -5.71 15.25 10.20
C GLY A 396 -5.18 15.58 11.60
N LEU A 397 -3.90 15.89 11.68
CA LEU A 397 -3.18 16.23 12.93
C LEU A 397 -3.40 15.20 14.04
N THR A 398 -3.50 13.93 13.67
CA THR A 398 -3.59 12.80 14.60
C THR A 398 -2.80 11.63 14.05
N TRP A 399 -2.22 10.82 14.92
CA TRP A 399 -1.66 9.53 14.54
C TRP A 399 -2.70 8.43 14.62
N GLY A 400 -2.49 7.35 13.91
CA GLY A 400 -3.37 6.20 14.01
C GLY A 400 -3.21 5.19 12.89
N PHE A 401 -4.18 4.30 12.81
CA PHE A 401 -4.23 3.19 11.84
C PHE A 401 -5.66 2.72 11.59
N ALA A 402 -5.86 1.90 10.58
CA ALA A 402 -7.15 1.30 10.29
C ALA A 402 -7.15 -0.19 10.65
N HIS A 403 -8.30 -0.69 11.09
CA HIS A 403 -8.56 -2.11 11.33
C HIS A 403 -9.82 -2.53 10.57
N LEU A 404 -9.69 -3.60 9.77
CA LEU A 404 -10.78 -4.12 8.96
C LEU A 404 -11.13 -5.55 9.42
N THR A 405 -12.41 -5.83 9.57
CA THR A 405 -12.92 -7.16 9.91
C THR A 405 -13.80 -7.67 8.78
N PHE A 406 -13.49 -8.84 8.24
CA PHE A 406 -14.24 -9.50 7.18
C PHE A 406 -15.03 -10.67 7.76
N GLU A 407 -16.34 -10.62 7.68
CA GLU A 407 -17.23 -11.68 8.15
C GLU A 407 -18.34 -11.92 7.11
N GLY A 408 -18.31 -13.06 6.47
CA GLY A 408 -19.26 -13.35 5.38
C GLY A 408 -19.21 -12.30 4.28
N ASP A 409 -20.34 -11.68 3.96
CA ASP A 409 -20.49 -10.61 2.98
C ASP A 409 -20.43 -9.20 3.61
N MET A 410 -19.88 -9.07 4.81
CA MET A 410 -19.70 -7.78 5.49
C MET A 410 -18.22 -7.51 5.74
N MET A 411 -17.84 -6.25 5.55
CA MET A 411 -16.55 -5.70 5.95
C MET A 411 -16.81 -4.54 6.92
N LYS A 412 -16.31 -4.65 8.14
CA LYS A 412 -16.30 -3.55 9.09
C LYS A 412 -14.96 -2.83 9.03
N VAL A 413 -14.99 -1.52 8.93
CA VAL A 413 -13.81 -0.64 9.00
C VAL A 413 -13.87 0.14 10.31
N GLN A 414 -12.78 0.11 11.06
CA GLN A 414 -12.55 0.93 12.24
C GLN A 414 -11.33 1.80 12.00
N ILE A 415 -11.43 3.10 12.33
CA ILE A 415 -10.29 4.00 12.41
C ILE A 415 -9.93 4.16 13.87
N LEU A 416 -8.67 3.91 14.18
CA LEU A 416 -8.12 3.98 15.52
C LEU A 416 -7.14 5.15 15.60
N GLU A 417 -7.45 6.13 16.42
CA GLU A 417 -6.58 7.27 16.72
C GLU A 417 -5.68 6.97 17.91
N VAL A 418 -4.44 7.42 17.81
CA VAL A 418 -3.46 7.45 18.90
C VAL A 418 -3.24 8.93 19.26
N PRO A 419 -4.03 9.49 20.19
CA PRO A 419 -3.97 10.89 20.52
C PRO A 419 -2.60 11.30 21.08
N THR A 420 -2.18 12.52 20.73
CA THR A 420 -0.88 13.08 21.16
C THR A 420 -0.85 13.51 22.63
N ASP A 421 -1.99 13.59 23.27
CA ASP A 421 -2.14 13.95 24.70
C ASP A 421 -1.96 12.76 25.66
N GLY A 422 -1.69 11.55 25.13
CA GLY A 422 -1.51 10.36 25.93
C GLY A 422 -2.81 9.75 26.49
N SER A 423 -3.98 10.17 26.00
CA SER A 423 -5.30 9.62 26.44
C SER A 423 -5.52 8.16 26.06
N GLY A 424 -4.60 7.58 25.27
CA GLY A 424 -4.65 6.19 24.85
C GLY A 424 -5.42 5.98 23.55
N LEU A 425 -5.36 4.76 23.03
CA LEU A 425 -5.98 4.37 21.77
C LEU A 425 -7.50 4.56 21.80
N GLN A 426 -8.07 5.17 20.76
CA GLN A 426 -9.51 5.42 20.63
C GLN A 426 -10.04 4.89 19.29
N VAL A 427 -11.22 4.25 19.29
CA VAL A 427 -11.97 3.97 18.07
C VAL A 427 -12.74 5.24 17.70
N ALA A 428 -12.20 5.99 16.76
CA ALA A 428 -12.74 7.29 16.36
C ALA A 428 -13.87 7.17 15.32
N PHE A 429 -13.84 6.09 14.53
CA PHE A 429 -14.85 5.83 13.50
C PHE A 429 -15.06 4.32 13.34
N GLU A 430 -16.31 3.93 13.08
CA GLU A 430 -16.67 2.56 12.71
C GLU A 430 -17.78 2.58 11.65
N HIS A 431 -17.64 1.78 10.60
CA HIS A 431 -18.66 1.61 9.57
C HIS A 431 -18.60 0.21 8.97
N SER A 432 -19.76 -0.34 8.60
CA SER A 432 -19.85 -1.64 7.95
C SER A 432 -20.31 -1.51 6.49
N PHE A 433 -19.55 -2.14 5.60
CA PHE A 433 -19.82 -2.18 4.17
C PHE A 433 -20.26 -3.58 3.77
N ALA A 434 -21.36 -3.65 2.99
CA ALA A 434 -21.72 -4.89 2.33
C ALA A 434 -20.76 -5.15 1.15
N ARG A 435 -20.43 -6.43 0.91
CA ARG A 435 -19.59 -6.83 -0.20
C ARG A 435 -20.25 -6.44 -1.52
N ARG A 436 -19.49 -5.74 -2.34
CA ARG A 436 -19.92 -5.30 -3.67
C ARG A 436 -20.26 -6.51 -4.55
N ARG A 437 -21.42 -6.47 -5.20
CA ARG A 437 -21.89 -7.51 -6.11
C ARG A 437 -22.00 -6.94 -7.51
N GLN A 438 -21.48 -7.66 -8.50
CA GLN A 438 -21.78 -7.33 -9.89
C GLN A 438 -23.29 -7.46 -10.09
N ARG A 439 -23.92 -6.47 -10.73
CA ARG A 439 -25.27 -6.67 -11.24
C ARG A 439 -25.22 -7.81 -12.25
N SER A 440 -26.07 -8.80 -12.11
CA SER A 440 -26.41 -9.69 -13.22
C SER A 440 -26.84 -8.79 -14.38
N ALA A 441 -26.19 -8.94 -15.54
CA ALA A 441 -26.69 -8.34 -16.76
C ALA A 441 -28.06 -9.01 -17.02
N ASP A 442 -29.16 -8.30 -16.69
CA ASP A 442 -30.50 -8.65 -17.14
C ASP A 442 -30.66 -8.19 -18.59
#